data_4ecc2eb750906536405bfec101c8f9d2
#
_entry.id   4ecc2eb750906536405bfec101c8f9d2
#
_cell.length_a   1.000
_cell.length_b   1.000
_cell.length_c   1.000
_cell.angle_alpha   90.00
_cell.angle_beta   90.00
_cell.angle_gamma   90.00
#
_symmetry.space_group_name_H-M   'P 1'
#
loop_
_entity.id
_entity.type
_entity.pdbx_description
1 polymer ?
#
loop_
_entity_poly.entity_id
_entity_poly.type
_entity_poly.pdbx_seq_one_letter_code
_entity_poly.pdbx_strand_id
1 'polypeptide(L)'
;LLRLDDGRVIDTKGWAGWEWTHGVGLYGIWQYYCQTGDDVMREIIDGWFADRFAEGATTKNVNTMSPFLTLAYLYEETKNPAWLPWLESWAEWAMNEMPRTEHGGMQHITLAEENHQQMWDDTLMMTVLPLTKIGKLLNKPEYVEEAVYQFLLHVQNLMDRETGLWFHGWSYDGNHNFANARWARGNSWLTIVIPDFLELVDLPENNAVRRYLVQVLNAQVAALAKCQDESGLWHTLLDDPNSYLEASATAGFAYGILKAVRKRYVGAEYAEDGRKSDSRYREKYLAGRGTAANVVRYGDGKRS
;
A
#
# COMPACT_ATOMS: atom_id res chain seq x y z
N LEU A 1 -16.25 -12.65 -5.80
CA LEU A 1 -17.01 -11.40 -5.66
C LEU A 1 -17.65 -11.34 -4.27
N LEU A 2 -17.23 -10.37 -3.47
CA LEU A 2 -17.89 -10.06 -2.21
C LEU A 2 -19.23 -9.39 -2.52
N ARG A 3 -20.31 -9.92 -1.96
CA ARG A 3 -21.65 -9.32 -2.05
C ARG A 3 -22.06 -8.77 -0.70
N LEU A 4 -22.72 -7.63 -0.71
CA LEU A 4 -23.43 -7.12 0.45
C LEU A 4 -24.70 -7.97 0.69
N ASP A 5 -25.28 -7.90 1.90
CA ASP A 5 -26.51 -8.61 2.26
C ASP A 5 -27.70 -8.25 1.35
N ASP A 6 -27.67 -7.05 0.76
CA ASP A 6 -28.66 -6.59 -0.21
C ASP A 6 -28.37 -7.04 -1.67
N GLY A 7 -27.38 -7.90 -1.86
CA GLY A 7 -26.99 -8.44 -3.16
C GLY A 7 -26.15 -7.52 -4.04
N ARG A 8 -25.81 -6.30 -3.60
CA ARG A 8 -24.92 -5.40 -4.34
C ARG A 8 -23.50 -5.95 -4.36
N VAL A 9 -22.82 -5.78 -5.48
CA VAL A 9 -21.42 -6.15 -5.66
C VAL A 9 -20.53 -5.02 -5.13
N ILE A 10 -19.63 -5.32 -4.19
CA ILE A 10 -18.72 -4.34 -3.60
C ILE A 10 -17.62 -3.97 -4.61
N ASP A 11 -17.11 -4.98 -5.33
CA ASP A 11 -16.12 -4.80 -6.39
C ASP A 11 -16.74 -5.19 -7.73
N THR A 12 -16.96 -4.21 -8.60
CA THR A 12 -17.53 -4.41 -9.93
C THR A 12 -16.56 -5.06 -10.92
N LYS A 13 -15.25 -5.07 -10.63
CA LYS A 13 -14.20 -5.64 -11.49
C LYS A 13 -14.03 -7.14 -11.24
N GLY A 14 -14.32 -7.60 -10.03
CA GLY A 14 -14.16 -8.99 -9.64
C GLY A 14 -12.71 -9.47 -9.79
N TRP A 15 -12.50 -10.77 -9.67
CA TRP A 15 -11.18 -11.39 -9.78
C TRP A 15 -10.52 -11.23 -11.16
N ALA A 16 -11.34 -11.08 -12.21
CA ALA A 16 -10.89 -10.86 -13.58
C ALA A 16 -10.45 -9.40 -13.86
N GLY A 17 -10.57 -8.50 -12.89
CA GLY A 17 -10.13 -7.12 -13.05
C GLY A 17 -8.64 -6.92 -12.87
N TRP A 18 -8.21 -5.66 -13.04
CA TRP A 18 -6.82 -5.24 -12.80
C TRP A 18 -6.83 -3.85 -12.14
N GLU A 19 -6.63 -3.82 -10.84
CA GLU A 19 -6.63 -2.60 -10.02
C GLU A 19 -5.73 -2.77 -8.78
N TRP A 20 -5.60 -1.73 -7.97
CA TRP A 20 -4.83 -1.76 -6.74
C TRP A 20 -5.26 -2.87 -5.77
N THR A 21 -6.56 -3.19 -5.71
CA THR A 21 -7.10 -4.27 -4.86
C THR A 21 -6.52 -5.63 -5.23
N HIS A 22 -6.31 -5.89 -6.53
CA HIS A 22 -5.66 -7.10 -7.01
C HIS A 22 -4.18 -7.11 -6.63
N GLY A 23 -3.48 -5.98 -6.78
CA GLY A 23 -2.08 -5.87 -6.38
C GLY A 23 -1.85 -6.17 -4.91
N VAL A 24 -2.66 -5.57 -4.03
CA VAL A 24 -2.59 -5.81 -2.58
C VAL A 24 -2.96 -7.24 -2.24
N GLY A 25 -4.03 -7.77 -2.84
CA GLY A 25 -4.47 -9.15 -2.64
C GLY A 25 -3.42 -10.18 -3.07
N LEU A 26 -2.87 -10.03 -4.27
CA LEU A 26 -1.81 -10.89 -4.79
C LEU A 26 -0.54 -10.84 -3.92
N TYR A 27 -0.18 -9.64 -3.44
CA TYR A 27 0.95 -9.50 -2.54
C TYR A 27 0.71 -10.21 -1.18
N GLY A 28 -0.50 -10.11 -0.65
CA GLY A 28 -0.89 -10.86 0.55
C GLY A 28 -0.83 -12.38 0.35
N ILE A 29 -1.33 -12.88 -0.79
CA ILE A 29 -1.27 -14.31 -1.17
C ILE A 29 0.19 -14.75 -1.33
N TRP A 30 1.05 -13.94 -1.96
CA TRP A 30 2.47 -14.20 -2.09
C TRP A 30 3.16 -14.29 -0.71
N GLN A 31 2.89 -13.34 0.19
CA GLN A 31 3.46 -13.37 1.54
C GLN A 31 3.01 -14.61 2.32
N TYR A 32 1.78 -15.04 2.14
CA TYR A 32 1.26 -16.27 2.73
C TYR A 32 1.97 -17.51 2.16
N TYR A 33 2.11 -17.59 0.83
CA TYR A 33 2.88 -18.65 0.18
C TYR A 33 4.31 -18.74 0.71
N CYS A 34 5.01 -17.62 0.82
CA CYS A 34 6.38 -17.59 1.37
C CYS A 34 6.48 -18.11 2.81
N GLN A 35 5.41 -18.02 3.60
CA GLN A 35 5.39 -18.48 4.99
C GLN A 35 4.98 -19.94 5.12
N THR A 36 4.13 -20.44 4.25
CA THR A 36 3.49 -21.75 4.41
C THR A 36 3.97 -22.80 3.40
N GLY A 37 4.47 -22.36 2.24
CA GLY A 37 4.76 -23.23 1.11
C GLY A 37 3.50 -23.82 0.46
N ASP A 38 2.33 -23.17 0.63
CA ASP A 38 1.06 -23.65 0.05
C ASP A 38 1.03 -23.40 -1.46
N ASP A 39 1.25 -24.46 -2.23
CA ASP A 39 1.31 -24.41 -3.69
C ASP A 39 -0.01 -23.93 -4.34
N VAL A 40 -1.16 -24.10 -3.68
CA VAL A 40 -2.44 -23.57 -4.16
C VAL A 40 -2.40 -22.04 -4.25
N MET A 41 -1.75 -21.37 -3.28
CA MET A 41 -1.58 -19.92 -3.33
C MET A 41 -0.69 -19.50 -4.49
N ARG A 42 0.31 -20.29 -4.81
CA ARG A 42 1.18 -20.06 -5.94
C ARG A 42 0.43 -20.21 -7.27
N GLU A 43 -0.34 -21.27 -7.42
CA GLU A 43 -1.16 -21.53 -8.62
C GLU A 43 -2.17 -20.39 -8.86
N ILE A 44 -2.77 -19.83 -7.80
CA ILE A 44 -3.67 -18.69 -7.90
C ILE A 44 -2.97 -17.46 -8.50
N ILE A 45 -1.74 -17.17 -8.05
CA ILE A 45 -0.95 -16.03 -8.56
C ILE A 45 -0.57 -16.25 -10.02
N ASP A 46 -0.02 -17.43 -10.35
CA ASP A 46 0.41 -17.78 -11.70
C ASP A 46 -0.77 -17.71 -12.70
N GLY A 47 -1.92 -18.28 -12.31
CA GLY A 47 -3.14 -18.26 -13.12
C GLY A 47 -3.65 -16.84 -13.37
N TRP A 48 -3.66 -15.99 -12.34
CA TRP A 48 -4.12 -14.61 -12.49
C TRP A 48 -3.26 -13.83 -13.50
N PHE A 49 -1.94 -13.91 -13.40
CA PHE A 49 -1.05 -13.23 -14.34
C PHE A 49 -1.16 -13.81 -15.76
N ALA A 50 -1.23 -15.13 -15.89
CA ALA A 50 -1.39 -15.76 -17.19
C ALA A 50 -2.64 -15.29 -17.92
N ASP A 51 -3.78 -15.28 -17.22
CA ASP A 51 -5.05 -14.82 -17.77
C ASP A 51 -5.01 -13.32 -18.16
N ARG A 52 -4.49 -12.47 -17.26
CA ARG A 52 -4.45 -11.03 -17.51
C ARG A 52 -3.50 -10.64 -18.65
N PHE A 53 -2.37 -11.32 -18.79
CA PHE A 53 -1.46 -11.08 -19.91
C PHE A 53 -2.00 -11.64 -21.24
N ALA A 54 -2.73 -12.76 -21.21
CA ALA A 54 -3.41 -13.28 -22.40
C ALA A 54 -4.49 -12.30 -22.92
N GLU A 55 -5.10 -11.52 -22.02
CA GLU A 55 -6.05 -10.44 -22.36
C GLU A 55 -5.36 -9.14 -22.83
N GLY A 56 -4.03 -9.07 -22.79
CA GLY A 56 -3.24 -7.90 -23.19
C GLY A 56 -2.98 -6.89 -22.06
N ALA A 57 -3.18 -7.28 -20.80
CA ALA A 57 -3.04 -6.43 -19.61
C ALA A 57 -4.00 -5.22 -19.61
N THR A 58 -3.58 -4.09 -19.05
CA THR A 58 -4.43 -2.90 -18.85
C THR A 58 -3.66 -1.60 -19.10
N THR A 59 -4.35 -0.47 -19.03
CA THR A 59 -3.74 0.86 -19.12
C THR A 59 -2.86 1.15 -17.90
N LYS A 60 -1.74 1.83 -18.15
CA LYS A 60 -0.78 2.18 -17.10
C LYS A 60 -1.27 3.38 -16.29
N ASN A 61 -1.38 3.18 -14.99
CA ASN A 61 -1.65 4.22 -14.00
C ASN A 61 -1.14 3.77 -12.62
N VAL A 62 -1.27 4.62 -11.59
CA VAL A 62 -0.80 4.31 -10.24
C VAL A 62 -1.36 2.99 -9.73
N ASN A 63 -2.65 2.80 -9.84
CA ASN A 63 -3.34 1.64 -9.27
C ASN A 63 -2.98 0.33 -10.00
N THR A 64 -2.88 0.39 -11.32
CA THR A 64 -2.63 -0.79 -12.15
C THR A 64 -1.17 -1.25 -12.12
N MET A 65 -0.26 -0.44 -11.59
CA MET A 65 1.12 -0.86 -11.34
C MET A 65 1.27 -1.76 -10.11
N SER A 66 0.33 -1.72 -9.18
CA SER A 66 0.45 -2.45 -7.90
C SER A 66 0.67 -3.98 -8.03
N PRO A 67 0.05 -4.73 -8.97
CA PRO A 67 0.32 -6.15 -9.14
C PRO A 67 1.77 -6.49 -9.51
N PHE A 68 2.50 -5.53 -10.10
CA PHE A 68 3.89 -5.75 -10.52
C PHE A 68 4.87 -5.98 -9.36
N LEU A 69 4.49 -5.61 -8.13
CA LEU A 69 5.25 -6.00 -6.95
C LEU A 69 5.32 -7.53 -6.83
N THR A 70 4.17 -8.18 -6.91
CA THR A 70 4.08 -9.65 -6.85
C THR A 70 4.72 -10.30 -8.07
N LEU A 71 4.49 -9.76 -9.26
CA LEU A 71 5.13 -10.26 -10.48
C LEU A 71 6.65 -10.23 -10.40
N ALA A 72 7.22 -9.18 -9.81
CA ALA A 72 8.66 -9.06 -9.65
C ALA A 72 9.25 -10.13 -8.71
N TYR A 73 8.56 -10.45 -7.61
CA TYR A 73 8.94 -11.57 -6.75
C TYR A 73 8.81 -12.92 -7.45
N LEU A 74 7.71 -13.10 -8.18
CA LEU A 74 7.47 -14.31 -8.95
C LEU A 74 8.54 -14.52 -10.04
N TYR A 75 8.92 -13.46 -10.74
CA TYR A 75 10.01 -13.49 -11.71
C TYR A 75 11.37 -13.77 -11.04
N GLU A 76 11.62 -13.20 -9.87
CA GLU A 76 12.86 -13.46 -9.13
C GLU A 76 13.04 -14.94 -8.81
N GLU A 77 11.97 -15.63 -8.45
CA GLU A 77 11.96 -17.07 -8.14
C GLU A 77 12.06 -17.93 -9.41
N THR A 78 11.24 -17.64 -10.41
CA THR A 78 11.07 -18.54 -11.58
C THR A 78 11.98 -18.24 -12.75
N LYS A 79 12.43 -17.01 -12.89
CA LYS A 79 13.15 -16.51 -14.07
C LYS A 79 12.38 -16.73 -15.38
N ASN A 80 11.05 -16.80 -15.34
CA ASN A 80 10.24 -16.96 -16.53
C ASN A 80 10.43 -15.77 -17.50
N PRO A 81 11.04 -16.00 -18.68
CA PRO A 81 11.37 -14.91 -19.59
C PRO A 81 10.16 -14.17 -20.16
N ALA A 82 8.98 -14.79 -20.12
CA ALA A 82 7.75 -14.18 -20.61
C ALA A 82 7.31 -12.95 -19.77
N TRP A 83 7.77 -12.87 -18.53
CA TRP A 83 7.36 -11.77 -17.62
C TRP A 83 8.30 -10.58 -17.62
N LEU A 84 9.54 -10.76 -18.06
CA LEU A 84 10.54 -9.69 -18.05
C LEU A 84 10.11 -8.45 -18.86
N PRO A 85 9.60 -8.58 -20.10
CA PRO A 85 9.19 -7.42 -20.89
C PRO A 85 8.07 -6.58 -20.20
N TRP A 86 7.19 -7.22 -19.43
CA TRP A 86 6.16 -6.54 -18.67
C TRP A 86 6.75 -5.73 -17.52
N LEU A 87 7.67 -6.32 -16.75
CA LEU A 87 8.36 -5.62 -15.66
C LEU A 87 9.15 -4.41 -16.18
N GLU A 88 9.90 -4.59 -17.27
CA GLU A 88 10.68 -3.52 -17.90
C GLU A 88 9.78 -2.39 -18.41
N SER A 89 8.73 -2.74 -19.16
CA SER A 89 7.81 -1.75 -19.74
C SER A 89 7.09 -0.90 -18.69
N TRP A 90 6.67 -1.51 -17.57
CA TRP A 90 5.96 -0.79 -16.52
C TRP A 90 6.89 0.05 -15.65
N ALA A 91 8.08 -0.45 -15.38
CA ALA A 91 9.10 0.33 -14.67
C ALA A 91 9.58 1.53 -15.50
N GLU A 92 9.79 1.34 -16.81
CA GLU A 92 10.15 2.41 -17.74
C GLU A 92 9.05 3.49 -17.78
N TRP A 93 7.79 3.09 -17.84
CA TRP A 93 6.68 4.01 -17.76
C TRP A 93 6.70 4.83 -16.45
N ALA A 94 6.87 4.16 -15.31
CA ALA A 94 6.89 4.83 -14.01
C ALA A 94 8.06 5.83 -13.88
N MET A 95 9.19 5.54 -14.52
CA MET A 95 10.36 6.41 -14.51
C MET A 95 10.24 7.61 -15.47
N ASN A 96 9.80 7.36 -16.70
CA ASN A 96 10.03 8.32 -17.80
C ASN A 96 8.75 8.87 -18.44
N GLU A 97 7.60 8.20 -18.28
CA GLU A 97 6.36 8.58 -18.96
C GLU A 97 5.26 9.05 -17.97
N MET A 98 5.32 8.56 -16.74
CA MET A 98 4.34 8.90 -15.71
C MET A 98 4.38 10.41 -15.40
N PRO A 99 3.24 11.12 -15.41
CA PRO A 99 3.19 12.54 -15.07
C PRO A 99 3.81 12.84 -13.70
N ARG A 100 4.48 13.99 -13.63
CA ARG A 100 5.14 14.48 -12.42
C ARG A 100 4.50 15.77 -11.95
N THR A 101 4.50 15.95 -10.63
CA THR A 101 4.14 17.23 -10.01
C THR A 101 5.29 18.25 -10.10
N GLU A 102 5.07 19.46 -9.67
CA GLU A 102 6.03 20.58 -9.70
C GLU A 102 7.44 20.21 -9.21
N HIS A 103 7.55 19.43 -8.13
CA HIS A 103 8.85 19.00 -7.59
C HIS A 103 9.25 17.58 -7.98
N GLY A 104 8.70 17.06 -9.08
CA GLY A 104 9.05 15.71 -9.56
C GLY A 104 8.38 14.58 -8.81
N GLY A 105 7.40 14.86 -7.95
CA GLY A 105 6.58 13.83 -7.32
C GLY A 105 5.77 13.05 -8.35
N MET A 106 5.58 11.77 -8.15
CA MET A 106 4.71 10.95 -8.99
C MET A 106 3.27 11.42 -8.82
N GLN A 107 2.69 11.99 -9.89
CA GLN A 107 1.30 12.45 -9.89
C GLN A 107 0.35 11.26 -9.78
N HIS A 108 -0.64 11.36 -8.88
CA HIS A 108 -1.56 10.24 -8.64
C HIS A 108 -2.60 10.11 -9.74
N ILE A 109 -2.19 9.68 -10.92
CA ILE A 109 -3.10 9.40 -12.02
C ILE A 109 -3.80 8.07 -11.86
N THR A 110 -5.08 8.03 -12.19
CA THR A 110 -5.93 6.82 -12.24
C THR A 110 -6.57 6.67 -13.61
N LEU A 111 -7.31 5.59 -13.83
CA LEU A 111 -8.07 5.40 -15.07
C LEU A 111 -9.12 6.50 -15.27
N ALA A 112 -9.72 6.97 -14.18
CA ALA A 112 -10.85 7.90 -14.23
C ALA A 112 -10.42 9.37 -14.16
N GLU A 113 -9.30 9.68 -13.50
CA GLU A 113 -8.93 11.05 -13.18
C GLU A 113 -7.41 11.26 -13.29
N GLU A 114 -7.05 12.42 -13.84
CA GLU A 114 -5.66 12.86 -13.97
C GLU A 114 -5.06 13.31 -12.64
N ASN A 115 -5.86 13.85 -11.73
CA ASN A 115 -5.44 14.42 -10.45
C ASN A 115 -4.25 15.36 -10.60
N HIS A 116 -4.42 16.39 -11.47
CA HIS A 116 -3.36 17.32 -11.84
C HIS A 116 -2.66 17.90 -10.61
N GLN A 117 -1.32 17.83 -10.62
CA GLN A 117 -0.44 18.32 -9.56
C GLN A 117 -0.73 17.73 -8.17
N GLN A 118 -1.32 16.53 -8.07
CA GLN A 118 -1.59 15.88 -6.78
C GLN A 118 -0.65 14.70 -6.50
N MET A 119 -0.15 14.66 -5.28
CA MET A 119 0.53 13.51 -4.68
C MET A 119 -0.38 12.89 -3.61
N TRP A 120 -0.54 11.57 -3.64
CA TRP A 120 -1.31 10.81 -2.66
C TRP A 120 -0.43 9.76 -1.99
N ASP A 121 -0.72 9.46 -0.72
CA ASP A 121 0.00 8.46 0.05
C ASP A 121 -0.06 7.06 -0.57
N ASP A 122 -1.14 6.72 -1.27
CA ASP A 122 -1.32 5.47 -2.02
C ASP A 122 -0.19 5.20 -3.03
N THR A 123 0.37 6.25 -3.64
CA THR A 123 1.38 6.12 -4.71
C THR A 123 2.62 5.38 -4.22
N LEU A 124 2.99 5.55 -2.95
CA LEU A 124 4.13 4.84 -2.37
C LEU A 124 3.94 3.32 -2.37
N MET A 125 2.74 2.87 -2.03
CA MET A 125 2.40 1.43 -2.03
C MET A 125 2.17 0.90 -3.44
N MET A 126 1.40 1.64 -4.26
CA MET A 126 0.91 1.13 -5.54
C MET A 126 1.96 1.18 -6.66
N THR A 127 2.87 2.15 -6.62
CA THR A 127 3.84 2.39 -7.70
C THR A 127 5.29 2.37 -7.23
N VAL A 128 5.61 3.06 -6.13
CA VAL A 128 7.00 3.25 -5.70
C VAL A 128 7.61 1.94 -5.18
N LEU A 129 6.86 1.18 -4.38
CA LEU A 129 7.34 -0.12 -3.88
C LEU A 129 7.56 -1.15 -5.01
N PRO A 130 6.62 -1.34 -5.97
CA PRO A 130 6.87 -2.15 -7.17
C PRO A 130 8.10 -1.70 -7.96
N LEU A 131 8.25 -0.39 -8.21
CA LEU A 131 9.42 0.16 -8.91
C LEU A 131 10.74 -0.18 -8.18
N THR A 132 10.75 -0.06 -6.85
CA THR A 132 11.89 -0.42 -6.02
C THR A 132 12.28 -1.89 -6.20
N LYS A 133 11.29 -2.79 -6.14
CA LYS A 133 11.52 -4.23 -6.31
C LYS A 133 12.06 -4.55 -7.70
N ILE A 134 11.50 -3.95 -8.74
CA ILE A 134 11.97 -4.13 -10.12
C ILE A 134 13.39 -3.56 -10.27
N GLY A 135 13.68 -2.39 -9.70
CA GLY A 135 15.01 -1.79 -9.72
C GLY A 135 16.09 -2.69 -9.10
N LYS A 136 15.79 -3.27 -7.95
CA LYS A 136 16.69 -4.27 -7.31
C LYS A 136 16.87 -5.51 -8.16
N LEU A 137 15.79 -6.02 -8.71
CA LEU A 137 15.76 -7.24 -9.52
C LEU A 137 16.55 -7.11 -10.83
N LEU A 138 16.42 -5.96 -11.50
CA LEU A 138 17.05 -5.69 -12.79
C LEU A 138 18.41 -4.98 -12.66
N ASN A 139 18.89 -4.77 -11.43
CA ASN A 139 20.13 -4.04 -11.15
C ASN A 139 20.12 -2.61 -11.74
N LYS A 140 19.02 -1.89 -11.51
CA LYS A 140 18.75 -0.51 -11.92
C LYS A 140 18.78 0.41 -10.70
N PRO A 141 19.95 0.84 -10.23
CA PRO A 141 20.06 1.66 -9.02
C PRO A 141 19.30 2.99 -9.14
N GLU A 142 19.17 3.54 -10.34
CA GLU A 142 18.40 4.75 -10.61
C GLU A 142 16.91 4.64 -10.25
N TYR A 143 16.33 3.43 -10.31
CA TYR A 143 14.94 3.20 -9.89
C TYR A 143 14.82 3.22 -8.37
N VAL A 144 15.84 2.74 -7.67
CA VAL A 144 15.90 2.76 -6.21
C VAL A 144 16.13 4.19 -5.69
N GLU A 145 17.00 4.96 -6.36
CA GLU A 145 17.22 6.37 -6.04
C GLU A 145 15.96 7.21 -6.24
N GLU A 146 15.22 6.97 -7.33
CA GLU A 146 13.92 7.61 -7.57
C GLU A 146 12.93 7.24 -6.46
N ALA A 147 12.86 5.98 -6.07
CA ALA A 147 12.00 5.54 -4.98
C ALA A 147 12.34 6.25 -3.66
N VAL A 148 13.62 6.37 -3.33
CA VAL A 148 14.07 7.14 -2.16
C VAL A 148 13.58 8.59 -2.23
N TYR A 149 13.75 9.22 -3.39
CA TYR A 149 13.30 10.60 -3.59
C TYR A 149 11.79 10.74 -3.37
N GLN A 150 11.00 9.81 -3.92
CA GLN A 150 9.55 9.81 -3.74
C GLN A 150 9.16 9.66 -2.25
N PHE A 151 9.81 8.77 -1.50
CA PHE A 151 9.58 8.67 -0.05
C PHE A 151 9.85 9.99 0.67
N LEU A 152 10.98 10.62 0.40
CA LEU A 152 11.36 11.88 1.06
C LEU A 152 10.37 13.01 0.73
N LEU A 153 9.94 13.09 -0.53
CA LEU A 153 9.00 14.11 -0.99
C LEU A 153 7.60 13.90 -0.39
N HIS A 154 7.14 12.65 -0.29
CA HIS A 154 5.86 12.33 0.37
C HIS A 154 5.91 12.64 1.86
N VAL A 155 7.01 12.32 2.57
CA VAL A 155 7.18 12.71 3.98
C VAL A 155 7.10 14.23 4.14
N GLN A 156 7.79 14.98 3.27
CA GLN A 156 7.83 16.44 3.34
C GLN A 156 6.42 17.05 3.22
N ASN A 157 5.57 16.52 2.35
CA ASN A 157 4.30 17.16 2.01
C ASN A 157 3.09 16.56 2.74
N LEU A 158 3.16 15.28 3.14
CA LEU A 158 1.99 14.57 3.68
C LEU A 158 2.09 14.26 5.17
N MET A 159 3.31 14.21 5.77
CA MET A 159 3.43 13.91 7.19
C MET A 159 2.99 15.09 8.04
N ASP A 160 2.01 14.87 8.90
CA ASP A 160 1.67 15.81 9.96
C ASP A 160 2.67 15.69 11.12
N ARG A 161 3.52 16.69 11.26
CA ARG A 161 4.59 16.68 12.27
C ARG A 161 4.10 16.87 13.70
N GLU A 162 2.90 17.38 13.90
CA GLU A 162 2.32 17.56 15.23
C GLU A 162 1.81 16.24 15.79
N THR A 163 1.18 15.44 14.96
CA THR A 163 0.56 14.17 15.39
C THR A 163 1.41 12.95 15.07
N GLY A 164 2.22 12.97 14.00
CA GLY A 164 2.91 11.83 13.43
C GLY A 164 2.06 11.03 12.43
N LEU A 165 0.78 11.38 12.27
CA LEU A 165 -0.10 10.81 11.26
C LEU A 165 0.17 11.44 9.88
N TRP A 166 -0.53 10.97 8.86
CA TRP A 166 -0.35 11.44 7.50
C TRP A 166 -1.67 11.97 6.93
N PHE A 167 -1.58 13.09 6.21
CA PHE A 167 -2.64 13.53 5.32
C PHE A 167 -2.67 12.64 4.09
N HIS A 168 -3.87 12.41 3.56
CA HIS A 168 -4.07 11.55 2.40
C HIS A 168 -3.39 12.08 1.13
N GLY A 169 -3.40 13.40 0.92
CA GLY A 169 -2.82 13.95 -0.28
C GLY A 169 -2.42 15.43 -0.18
N TRP A 170 -1.60 15.83 -1.13
CA TRP A 170 -1.13 17.19 -1.34
C TRP A 170 -1.39 17.62 -2.78
N SER A 171 -1.89 18.85 -2.95
CA SER A 171 -1.99 19.51 -4.24
C SER A 171 -1.01 20.68 -4.31
N TYR A 172 -0.18 20.69 -5.36
CA TYR A 172 0.68 21.83 -5.67
C TYR A 172 -0.13 22.99 -6.28
N ASP A 173 -1.29 22.71 -6.88
CA ASP A 173 -2.27 23.74 -7.23
C ASP A 173 -2.87 24.31 -5.95
N GLY A 174 -2.35 25.46 -5.52
CA GLY A 174 -2.77 26.12 -4.28
C GLY A 174 -2.00 25.72 -3.02
N ASN A 175 -1.08 24.77 -3.08
CA ASN A 175 -0.19 24.36 -1.98
C ASN A 175 -0.93 23.99 -0.69
N HIS A 176 -1.74 22.94 -0.73
CA HIS A 176 -2.52 22.49 0.42
C HIS A 176 -2.75 20.97 0.44
N ASN A 177 -3.04 20.45 1.62
CA ASN A 177 -3.59 19.11 1.78
C ASN A 177 -5.07 19.15 1.42
N PHE A 178 -5.44 18.73 0.23
CA PHE A 178 -6.77 18.93 -0.36
C PHE A 178 -7.90 18.26 0.44
N ALA A 179 -7.66 17.14 1.10
CA ALA A 179 -8.65 16.46 1.92
C ALA A 179 -8.58 16.87 3.40
N ASN A 180 -7.47 17.42 3.86
CA ASN A 180 -7.15 17.71 5.26
C ASN A 180 -7.60 16.58 6.21
N ALA A 181 -7.56 15.35 5.76
CA ALA A 181 -8.03 14.15 6.44
C ALA A 181 -6.87 13.21 6.77
N ARG A 182 -6.85 12.72 7.98
CA ARG A 182 -5.95 11.64 8.41
C ARG A 182 -6.65 10.31 8.22
N TRP A 183 -6.88 9.99 6.96
CA TRP A 183 -7.60 8.79 6.57
C TRP A 183 -6.83 7.52 6.92
N ALA A 184 -7.48 6.60 7.61
CA ALA A 184 -6.84 5.42 8.17
C ALA A 184 -6.24 4.50 7.11
N ARG A 185 -6.96 4.23 6.00
CA ARG A 185 -6.43 3.35 4.95
C ARG A 185 -5.22 3.95 4.26
N GLY A 186 -5.20 5.27 3.99
CA GLY A 186 -4.03 5.99 3.51
C GLY A 186 -2.84 5.82 4.47
N ASN A 187 -3.06 6.11 5.75
CA ASN A 187 -2.04 5.89 6.78
C ASN A 187 -1.57 4.43 6.85
N SER A 188 -2.46 3.45 6.59
CA SER A 188 -2.08 2.04 6.60
C SER A 188 -1.12 1.68 5.47
N TRP A 189 -1.22 2.33 4.31
CA TRP A 189 -0.25 2.15 3.23
C TRP A 189 1.17 2.48 3.67
N LEU A 190 1.35 3.58 4.42
CA LEU A 190 2.66 3.98 4.93
C LEU A 190 3.18 2.99 5.98
N THR A 191 2.31 2.51 6.85
CA THR A 191 2.67 1.52 7.86
C THR A 191 3.09 0.19 7.23
N ILE A 192 2.54 -0.18 6.07
CA ILE A 192 2.94 -1.35 5.28
C ILE A 192 4.23 -1.06 4.52
N VAL A 193 4.25 0.02 3.72
CA VAL A 193 5.28 0.24 2.71
C VAL A 193 6.63 0.63 3.29
N ILE A 194 6.67 1.38 4.39
CA ILE A 194 7.96 1.79 4.98
C ILE A 194 8.79 0.58 5.45
N PRO A 195 8.27 -0.35 6.28
CA PRO A 195 9.05 -1.53 6.66
C PRO A 195 9.34 -2.46 5.47
N ASP A 196 8.45 -2.56 4.48
CA ASP A 196 8.69 -3.36 3.27
C ASP A 196 9.81 -2.77 2.42
N PHE A 197 9.80 -1.45 2.21
CA PHE A 197 10.84 -0.73 1.51
C PHE A 197 12.20 -0.85 2.20
N LEU A 198 12.26 -0.62 3.51
CA LEU A 198 13.49 -0.73 4.30
C LEU A 198 14.10 -2.13 4.26
N GLU A 199 13.26 -3.17 4.30
CA GLU A 199 13.70 -4.56 4.13
C GLU A 199 14.23 -4.81 2.71
N LEU A 200 13.52 -4.31 1.69
CA LEU A 200 13.85 -4.52 0.28
C LEU A 200 15.15 -3.85 -0.13
N VAL A 201 15.37 -2.59 0.30
CA VAL A 201 16.61 -1.86 -0.06
C VAL A 201 17.82 -2.28 0.76
N ASP A 202 17.59 -2.85 1.95
CA ASP A 202 18.62 -3.38 2.86
C ASP A 202 19.78 -2.40 3.13
N LEU A 203 19.44 -1.15 3.42
CA LEU A 203 20.41 -0.11 3.72
C LEU A 203 21.07 -0.35 5.09
N PRO A 204 22.37 -0.06 5.25
CA PRO A 204 23.04 -0.16 6.54
C PRO A 204 22.35 0.66 7.65
N GLU A 205 22.48 0.22 8.90
CA GLU A 205 21.83 0.88 10.04
C GLU A 205 22.19 2.36 10.20
N ASN A 206 23.42 2.74 9.85
CA ASN A 206 23.91 4.12 9.90
C ASN A 206 23.53 4.96 8.68
N ASN A 207 22.87 4.38 7.66
CA ASN A 207 22.43 5.11 6.48
C ASN A 207 21.40 6.19 6.86
N ALA A 208 21.57 7.40 6.33
CA ALA A 208 20.75 8.55 6.68
C ALA A 208 19.25 8.36 6.30
N VAL A 209 18.99 7.78 5.13
CA VAL A 209 17.61 7.52 4.66
C VAL A 209 16.94 6.48 5.55
N ARG A 210 17.63 5.37 5.84
CA ARG A 210 17.10 4.34 6.74
C ARG A 210 16.76 4.93 8.12
N ARG A 211 17.69 5.66 8.72
CA ARG A 211 17.47 6.30 10.03
C ARG A 211 16.29 7.25 10.01
N TYR A 212 16.17 8.03 8.95
CA TYR A 212 15.08 8.99 8.79
C TYR A 212 13.73 8.28 8.65
N LEU A 213 13.61 7.30 7.76
CA LEU A 213 12.36 6.55 7.58
C LEU A 213 11.96 5.73 8.81
N VAL A 214 12.93 5.17 9.53
CA VAL A 214 12.66 4.51 10.83
C VAL A 214 12.10 5.51 11.84
N GLN A 215 12.63 6.74 11.90
CA GLN A 215 12.10 7.77 12.78
C GLN A 215 10.67 8.19 12.39
N VAL A 216 10.41 8.36 11.10
CA VAL A 216 9.07 8.65 10.56
C VAL A 216 8.08 7.54 10.94
N LEU A 217 8.45 6.28 10.75
CA LEU A 217 7.62 5.13 11.12
C LEU A 217 7.36 5.06 12.63
N ASN A 218 8.35 5.34 13.47
CA ASN A 218 8.18 5.39 14.93
C ASN A 218 7.16 6.48 15.34
N ALA A 219 7.24 7.66 14.73
CA ALA A 219 6.27 8.72 14.99
C ALA A 219 4.85 8.31 14.62
N GLN A 220 4.69 7.67 13.45
CA GLN A 220 3.39 7.18 13.00
C GLN A 220 2.84 6.08 13.91
N VAL A 221 3.63 5.06 14.24
CA VAL A 221 3.19 3.94 15.09
C VAL A 221 2.82 4.43 16.49
N ALA A 222 3.59 5.36 17.05
CA ALA A 222 3.25 5.97 18.33
C ALA A 222 1.93 6.77 18.30
N ALA A 223 1.63 7.43 17.19
CA ALA A 223 0.35 8.11 16.98
C ALA A 223 -0.80 7.11 16.81
N LEU A 224 -0.60 6.06 16.02
CA LEU A 224 -1.59 5.01 15.82
C LEU A 224 -1.98 4.31 17.11
N ALA A 225 -1.02 4.02 17.99
CA ALA A 225 -1.30 3.44 19.31
C ALA A 225 -2.26 4.29 20.16
N LYS A 226 -2.20 5.62 20.00
CA LYS A 226 -3.10 6.55 20.70
C LYS A 226 -4.49 6.64 20.07
N CYS A 227 -4.61 6.31 18.79
CA CYS A 227 -5.86 6.36 18.01
C CYS A 227 -6.59 5.02 17.96
N GLN A 228 -6.03 3.95 18.55
CA GLN A 228 -6.66 2.63 18.53
C GLN A 228 -7.90 2.62 19.42
N ASP A 229 -9.02 2.21 18.85
CA ASP A 229 -10.27 2.01 19.60
C ASP A 229 -10.17 0.85 20.60
N GLU A 230 -11.01 0.85 21.62
CA GLU A 230 -11.09 -0.21 22.64
C GLU A 230 -11.30 -1.61 22.03
N SER A 231 -12.00 -1.67 20.88
CA SER A 231 -12.20 -2.90 20.13
C SER A 231 -10.89 -3.45 19.49
N GLY A 232 -9.81 -2.68 19.47
CA GLY A 232 -8.57 -3.02 18.77
C GLY A 232 -8.57 -2.67 17.29
N LEU A 233 -9.62 -2.05 16.77
CA LEU A 233 -9.71 -1.54 15.41
C LEU A 233 -9.33 -0.05 15.37
N TRP A 234 -9.28 0.53 14.16
CA TRP A 234 -9.11 1.97 13.97
C TRP A 234 -10.29 2.57 13.21
N HIS A 235 -10.62 3.79 13.56
CA HIS A 235 -11.62 4.60 12.85
C HIS A 235 -11.11 5.00 11.47
N THR A 236 -12.03 5.17 10.50
CA THR A 236 -11.66 5.57 9.13
C THR A 236 -11.03 6.95 9.08
N LEU A 237 -11.37 7.85 10.00
CA LEU A 237 -10.65 9.08 10.29
C LEU A 237 -9.97 8.92 11.65
N LEU A 238 -8.64 8.89 11.66
CA LEU A 238 -7.85 8.53 12.85
C LEU A 238 -8.00 9.52 14.00
N ASP A 239 -8.38 10.75 13.70
CA ASP A 239 -8.61 11.85 14.63
C ASP A 239 -10.11 12.13 14.91
N ASP A 240 -11.01 11.27 14.41
CA ASP A 240 -12.47 11.36 14.67
C ASP A 240 -13.02 10.02 15.20
N PRO A 241 -13.18 9.91 16.52
CA PRO A 241 -13.70 8.68 17.14
C PRO A 241 -15.20 8.42 16.84
N ASN A 242 -15.90 9.35 16.20
CA ASN A 242 -17.28 9.15 15.77
C ASN A 242 -17.38 8.58 14.35
N SER A 243 -16.28 8.52 13.61
CA SER A 243 -16.26 7.87 12.31
C SER A 243 -16.34 6.34 12.45
N TYR A 244 -16.68 5.62 11.37
CA TYR A 244 -16.82 4.17 11.47
C TYR A 244 -15.46 3.46 11.63
N LEU A 245 -15.45 2.29 12.27
CA LEU A 245 -14.29 1.42 12.41
C LEU A 245 -14.00 0.72 11.08
N GLU A 246 -12.78 0.86 10.56
CA GLU A 246 -12.39 0.40 9.23
C GLU A 246 -11.53 -0.87 9.30
N ALA A 247 -12.04 -1.96 8.72
CA ALA A 247 -11.38 -3.26 8.74
C ALA A 247 -10.11 -3.30 7.86
N SER A 248 -10.14 -2.67 6.68
CA SER A 248 -9.00 -2.69 5.74
C SER A 248 -7.78 -1.98 6.30
N ALA A 249 -7.97 -0.79 6.87
CA ALA A 249 -6.91 -0.05 7.55
C ALA A 249 -6.36 -0.83 8.75
N THR A 250 -7.25 -1.41 9.56
CA THR A 250 -6.89 -2.22 10.73
C THR A 250 -5.99 -3.40 10.34
N ALA A 251 -6.31 -4.12 9.26
CA ALA A 251 -5.47 -5.21 8.76
C ALA A 251 -4.08 -4.70 8.29
N GLY A 252 -4.05 -3.56 7.60
CA GLY A 252 -2.79 -2.93 7.17
C GLY A 252 -1.91 -2.49 8.34
N PHE A 253 -2.49 -1.88 9.36
CA PHE A 253 -1.78 -1.49 10.59
C PHE A 253 -1.25 -2.72 11.33
N ALA A 254 -2.06 -3.76 11.50
CA ALA A 254 -1.63 -5.01 12.13
C ALA A 254 -0.40 -5.59 11.41
N TYR A 255 -0.45 -5.72 10.10
CA TYR A 255 0.68 -6.21 9.30
C TYR A 255 1.93 -5.35 9.47
N GLY A 256 1.80 -4.05 9.25
CA GLY A 256 2.94 -3.14 9.24
C GLY A 256 3.59 -2.99 10.61
N ILE A 257 2.79 -2.83 11.68
CA ILE A 257 3.29 -2.73 13.07
C ILE A 257 4.01 -4.02 13.47
N LEU A 258 3.40 -5.19 13.25
CA LEU A 258 4.02 -6.47 13.61
C LEU A 258 5.31 -6.73 12.81
N LYS A 259 5.34 -6.35 11.54
CA LYS A 259 6.55 -6.42 10.72
C LYS A 259 7.64 -5.48 11.25
N ALA A 260 7.28 -4.23 11.55
CA ALA A 260 8.20 -3.22 12.06
C ALA A 260 8.81 -3.64 13.42
N VAL A 261 8.01 -4.21 14.32
CA VAL A 261 8.49 -4.78 15.60
C VAL A 261 9.46 -5.96 15.34
N ARG A 262 9.07 -6.90 14.47
CA ARG A 262 9.93 -8.06 14.13
C ARG A 262 11.28 -7.64 13.54
N LYS A 263 11.27 -6.58 12.71
CA LYS A 263 12.48 -6.01 12.11
C LYS A 263 13.24 -5.07 13.04
N ARG A 264 12.73 -4.80 14.24
CA ARG A 264 13.31 -3.88 15.22
C ARG A 264 13.41 -2.44 14.70
N TYR A 265 12.48 -2.05 13.83
CA TYR A 265 12.35 -0.65 13.38
C TYR A 265 11.59 0.18 14.39
N VAL A 266 10.66 -0.43 15.13
CA VAL A 266 9.91 0.17 16.23
C VAL A 266 10.04 -0.68 17.50
N GLY A 267 9.70 -0.09 18.65
CA GLY A 267 9.80 -0.75 19.94
C GLY A 267 8.89 -1.97 20.09
N ALA A 268 9.28 -2.92 20.94
CA ALA A 268 8.51 -4.14 21.18
C ALA A 268 7.17 -3.90 21.88
N GLU A 269 7.01 -2.76 22.55
CA GLU A 269 5.79 -2.32 23.23
C GLU A 269 4.58 -2.25 22.29
N TYR A 270 4.80 -1.91 21.02
CA TYR A 270 3.72 -1.83 19.99
C TYR A 270 3.25 -3.20 19.48
N ALA A 271 3.90 -4.29 19.87
CA ALA A 271 3.50 -5.62 19.42
C ALA A 271 2.10 -6.03 19.91
N GLU A 272 1.64 -5.49 21.04
CA GLU A 272 0.32 -5.77 21.59
C GLU A 272 -0.77 -5.11 20.73
N ASP A 273 -0.58 -3.86 20.31
CA ASP A 273 -1.52 -3.14 19.45
C ASP A 273 -1.72 -3.89 18.12
N GLY A 274 -0.63 -4.35 17.51
CA GLY A 274 -0.70 -5.16 16.28
C GLY A 274 -1.40 -6.50 16.48
N ARG A 275 -1.13 -7.23 17.58
CA ARG A 275 -1.78 -8.51 17.87
C ARG A 275 -3.25 -8.37 18.25
N LYS A 276 -3.61 -7.34 19.01
CA LYS A 276 -5.00 -7.03 19.36
C LYS A 276 -5.81 -6.78 18.09
N SER A 277 -5.24 -6.04 17.14
CA SER A 277 -5.86 -5.79 15.84
C SER A 277 -6.03 -7.04 15.01
N ASP A 278 -4.99 -7.87 14.87
CA ASP A 278 -5.06 -9.13 14.10
C ASP A 278 -6.10 -10.09 14.70
N SER A 279 -6.09 -10.28 16.01
CA SER A 279 -7.04 -11.18 16.67
C SER A 279 -8.50 -10.70 16.53
N ARG A 280 -8.75 -9.40 16.70
CA ARG A 280 -10.09 -8.82 16.57
C ARG A 280 -10.58 -8.78 15.13
N TYR A 281 -9.69 -8.51 14.18
CA TYR A 281 -10.00 -8.61 12.76
C TYR A 281 -10.45 -10.03 12.41
N ARG A 282 -9.70 -11.06 12.83
CA ARG A 282 -10.03 -12.47 12.60
C ARG A 282 -11.35 -12.87 13.26
N GLU A 283 -11.56 -12.50 14.51
CA GLU A 283 -12.81 -12.77 15.24
C GLU A 283 -14.00 -12.14 14.52
N LYS A 284 -13.93 -10.89 14.15
CA LYS A 284 -15.05 -10.13 13.58
C LYS A 284 -15.37 -10.46 12.13
N TYR A 285 -14.33 -10.75 11.31
CA TYR A 285 -14.47 -10.85 9.86
C TYR A 285 -14.14 -12.22 9.26
N LEU A 286 -13.38 -13.07 9.96
CA LEU A 286 -12.99 -14.38 9.45
C LEU A 286 -13.68 -15.54 10.17
N ALA A 287 -13.99 -15.45 11.45
CA ALA A 287 -14.59 -16.51 12.24
C ALA A 287 -16.11 -16.65 12.06
N GLY A 288 -16.79 -15.59 11.61
CA GLY A 288 -18.18 -15.67 11.14
C GLY A 288 -18.15 -15.66 9.61
N ARG A 289 -19.05 -16.38 8.95
CA ARG A 289 -19.42 -16.08 7.54
C ARG A 289 -20.09 -14.70 7.51
N GLY A 290 -19.50 -13.77 8.24
CA GLY A 290 -19.98 -12.44 8.49
C GLY A 290 -19.72 -11.57 7.28
N THR A 291 -20.73 -11.00 6.82
CA THR A 291 -20.83 -9.86 5.94
C THR A 291 -19.66 -8.92 6.12
N ALA A 292 -18.85 -8.80 5.06
CA ALA A 292 -17.84 -7.77 4.93
C ALA A 292 -18.50 -6.37 4.77
N ALA A 293 -19.48 -6.08 5.62
CA ALA A 293 -20.32 -4.88 5.52
C ALA A 293 -19.55 -3.57 5.67
N ASN A 294 -18.29 -3.62 6.15
CA ASN A 294 -17.47 -2.43 6.38
C ASN A 294 -16.11 -2.47 5.65
N VAL A 295 -15.94 -3.32 4.64
CA VAL A 295 -14.63 -3.46 3.99
C VAL A 295 -14.36 -2.34 2.98
N VAL A 296 -15.34 -1.79 2.34
CA VAL A 296 -15.18 -0.65 1.42
C VAL A 296 -16.47 0.16 1.34
N ARG A 297 -16.60 1.21 2.13
CA ARG A 297 -17.34 2.36 1.63
C ARG A 297 -16.33 3.26 0.93
N TYR A 298 -16.44 3.36 -0.37
CA TYR A 298 -15.81 4.45 -1.11
C TYR A 298 -16.34 5.75 -0.52
N GLY A 299 -15.48 6.45 0.19
CA GLY A 299 -15.73 7.85 0.46
C GLY A 299 -15.53 8.59 -0.85
N ASP A 300 -16.62 8.83 -1.58
CA ASP A 300 -16.61 9.88 -2.59
C ASP A 300 -16.22 11.17 -1.87
N GLY A 301 -15.01 11.63 -2.12
CA GLY A 301 -14.46 12.87 -1.57
C GLY A 301 -15.17 14.12 -2.11
N LYS A 302 -16.50 14.08 -2.15
CA LYS A 302 -17.34 15.25 -2.45
C LYS A 302 -18.24 15.52 -1.23
N ARG A 303 -17.69 16.23 -0.27
CA ARG A 303 -18.49 17.08 0.59
C ARG A 303 -17.88 18.48 0.58
N SER A 304 -18.73 19.37 0.08
CA SER A 304 -18.66 20.82 0.10
C SER A 304 -18.17 21.41 1.42
#